data_ecca25080acb548440f0ef9e579d514d
#
_entry.id   ecca25080acb548440f0ef9e579d514d
#
_cell.length_a   1.000
_cell.length_b   1.000
_cell.length_c   1.000
_cell.angle_alpha   90.00
_cell.angle_beta   90.00
_cell.angle_gamma   90.00
#
_symmetry.space_group_name_H-M   'P 1'
#
loop_
_entity.id
_entity.type
_entity.pdbx_description
1 polymer ?
#
loop_
_entity_poly.entity_id
_entity_poly.type
_entity_poly.pdbx_seq_one_letter_code
_entity_poly.pdbx_strand_id
1 'polypeptide(L)'
;MKNKNILSSLSLAIIISFAGVVAPNAIAASTPAAEQAEPEKGPHRGRMLRDGDFAIELSIFETGVPPEFRVWATNDGQPIDPKNVDLNVKLIRLGDGTDDINFNAQGDFLRGDMVIYEPHSFVVAIEATYQGKKYNWRYDNFEGRTTIEQAVADAMEINTEIAGPATIHQTIPAYGKLSLPVDAKRNIAARFDGEITKLHVNYGEIVKKGQTLFTVESNESLKPYVIKAPINGVITQLFANAGEQTGGKTLLTITNFNRHIAKLAVYPSDYSKVKLETPVTLNIEGHEDPLVGEVSFIEPSVRDDQARIVWVELEGRNLAEGGFVKADIEVATIDVPLAVKRVGLQGFRDFTVVYAKVGEQYEVRMLELGRAGGEWIEVLGGLKTGTEYVTDNSYILKADIEKSGASHDH
;
A
#
# COMPACT_ATOMS: atom_id res chain seq x y z
N MET A 1 26.03 -54.51 29.77
CA MET A 1 25.26 -55.76 29.83
C MET A 1 24.13 -55.60 28.84
N LYS A 2 24.25 -56.16 27.61
CA LYS A 2 23.68 -57.44 27.12
C LYS A 2 22.15 -57.48 27.35
N ASN A 3 21.27 -57.60 26.36
CA ASN A 3 21.11 -58.48 25.17
C ASN A 3 20.02 -57.88 24.27
N LYS A 4 20.04 -57.80 22.96
CA LYS A 4 19.82 -58.74 21.84
C LYS A 4 18.69 -59.77 22.02
N ASN A 5 17.72 -59.71 21.08
CA ASN A 5 17.09 -60.82 20.28
C ASN A 5 15.98 -60.19 19.42
N ILE A 6 15.98 -60.18 18.12
CA ILE A 6 15.95 -61.11 16.97
C ILE A 6 14.85 -62.20 17.14
N LEU A 7 13.92 -62.21 16.17
CA LEU A 7 13.29 -63.29 15.40
C LEU A 7 11.99 -62.74 14.79
N SER A 8 11.84 -62.65 13.54
CA SER A 8 11.75 -63.45 12.33
C SER A 8 10.30 -63.76 11.89
N SER A 9 10.05 -63.30 10.68
CA SER A 9 9.23 -63.84 9.58
C SER A 9 7.93 -64.59 9.86
N LEU A 10 6.86 -64.15 9.16
CA LEU A 10 6.14 -65.09 8.25
C LEU A 10 5.35 -64.30 7.19
N SER A 11 5.63 -64.62 5.94
CA SER A 11 4.96 -64.17 4.71
C SER A 11 3.62 -64.88 4.60
N LEU A 12 2.55 -64.10 4.22
CA LEU A 12 1.38 -64.73 3.59
C LEU A 12 0.93 -63.84 2.41
N ALA A 13 1.22 -64.33 1.20
CA ALA A 13 0.76 -63.78 -0.05
C ALA A 13 -0.71 -64.16 -0.22
N ILE A 14 -1.59 -63.19 -0.38
CA ILE A 14 -2.95 -63.40 -0.94
C ILE A 14 -3.01 -62.58 -2.24
N ILE A 15 -3.03 -63.34 -3.37
CA ILE A 15 -3.30 -62.82 -4.69
C ILE A 15 -4.81 -62.68 -4.80
N ILE A 16 -5.34 -61.47 -4.88
CA ILE A 16 -6.71 -61.18 -5.32
C ILE A 16 -6.61 -60.41 -6.64
N SER A 17 -6.90 -61.13 -7.73
CA SER A 17 -7.05 -60.57 -9.07
C SER A 17 -8.31 -59.73 -9.11
N PHE A 18 -8.20 -58.39 -9.20
CA PHE A 18 -9.31 -57.53 -9.59
C PHE A 18 -9.03 -56.99 -10.99
N ALA A 19 -9.83 -57.44 -11.94
CA ALA A 19 -9.89 -56.89 -13.28
C ALA A 19 -10.53 -55.49 -13.18
N GLY A 20 -9.73 -54.47 -13.12
CA GLY A 20 -10.13 -53.06 -13.18
C GLY A 20 -10.12 -52.57 -14.61
N VAL A 21 -11.27 -52.20 -15.12
CA VAL A 21 -11.47 -51.49 -16.39
C VAL A 21 -10.66 -50.19 -16.36
N VAL A 22 -9.62 -50.12 -17.14
CA VAL A 22 -8.85 -48.89 -17.36
C VAL A 22 -9.65 -48.02 -18.33
N ALA A 23 -10.35 -47.00 -17.84
CA ALA A 23 -10.82 -45.89 -18.65
C ALA A 23 -9.59 -45.04 -19.06
N PRO A 24 -9.42 -44.70 -20.33
CA PRO A 24 -8.35 -43.79 -20.72
C PRO A 24 -8.70 -42.38 -20.19
N ASN A 25 -7.92 -41.89 -19.24
CA ASN A 25 -7.87 -40.46 -18.93
C ASN A 25 -7.40 -39.74 -20.19
N ALA A 26 -8.32 -39.05 -20.85
CA ALA A 26 -7.96 -38.08 -21.87
C ALA A 26 -7.22 -36.92 -21.13
N ILE A 27 -5.91 -36.96 -21.17
CA ILE A 27 -5.07 -35.81 -20.91
C ILE A 27 -5.41 -34.85 -22.04
N ALA A 28 -6.19 -33.81 -21.75
CA ALA A 28 -6.33 -32.68 -22.65
C ALA A 28 -4.93 -32.09 -22.81
N ALA A 29 -4.30 -32.39 -23.92
CA ALA A 29 -3.09 -31.72 -24.34
C ALA A 29 -3.48 -30.25 -24.56
N SER A 30 -3.01 -29.36 -23.67
CA SER A 30 -3.00 -27.93 -23.93
C SER A 30 -2.25 -27.76 -25.27
N THR A 31 -2.97 -27.30 -26.27
CA THR A 31 -2.36 -26.92 -27.55
C THR A 31 -1.37 -25.80 -27.20
N PRO A 32 -0.05 -25.96 -27.53
CA PRO A 32 0.86 -24.85 -27.35
C PRO A 32 0.33 -23.68 -28.20
N ALA A 33 0.22 -22.51 -27.61
CA ALA A 33 -0.02 -21.26 -28.33
C ALA A 33 1.02 -21.25 -29.48
N ALA A 34 0.55 -21.08 -30.71
CA ALA A 34 1.43 -21.05 -31.87
C ALA A 34 2.44 -19.93 -31.62
N GLU A 35 3.72 -20.31 -31.54
CA GLU A 35 4.85 -19.40 -31.48
C GLU A 35 4.72 -18.47 -32.69
N GLN A 36 4.31 -17.23 -32.48
CA GLN A 36 4.21 -16.24 -33.55
C GLN A 36 5.65 -15.98 -34.00
N ALA A 37 5.97 -16.35 -35.23
CA ALA A 37 7.27 -16.06 -35.82
C ALA A 37 7.54 -14.53 -35.67
N GLU A 38 8.78 -14.19 -35.28
CA GLU A 38 9.18 -12.78 -35.19
C GLU A 38 8.86 -12.07 -36.51
N PRO A 39 8.29 -10.86 -36.42
CA PRO A 39 7.96 -10.09 -37.62
C PRO A 39 9.24 -9.73 -38.39
N GLU A 40 9.18 -9.86 -39.70
CA GLU A 40 10.26 -9.42 -40.58
C GLU A 40 10.58 -7.94 -40.30
N LYS A 41 11.86 -7.64 -40.00
CA LYS A 41 12.34 -6.27 -39.79
C LYS A 41 12.97 -5.71 -41.06
N GLY A 42 12.63 -4.46 -41.40
CA GLY A 42 13.21 -3.76 -42.52
C GLY A 42 14.52 -3.03 -42.20
N PRO A 43 15.12 -2.33 -43.16
CA PRO A 43 16.36 -1.57 -43.01
C PRO A 43 16.31 -0.49 -41.91
N HIS A 44 15.13 0.07 -41.60
CA HIS A 44 14.92 1.09 -40.56
C HIS A 44 14.45 0.48 -39.23
N ARG A 45 14.61 -0.87 -39.06
CA ARG A 45 14.22 -1.65 -37.89
C ARG A 45 12.70 -1.68 -37.63
N GLY A 46 11.90 -1.23 -38.59
CA GLY A 46 10.46 -1.31 -38.56
C GLY A 46 9.94 -2.68 -39.00
N ARG A 47 8.65 -2.93 -38.73
CA ARG A 47 7.96 -4.12 -39.17
C ARG A 47 7.67 -4.07 -40.67
N MET A 48 8.12 -5.06 -41.38
CA MET A 48 7.81 -5.22 -42.81
C MET A 48 6.43 -5.85 -43.03
N LEU A 49 5.65 -5.22 -43.91
CA LEU A 49 4.32 -5.70 -44.32
C LEU A 49 4.26 -5.77 -45.83
N ARG A 50 3.99 -6.96 -46.40
CA ARG A 50 4.06 -7.24 -47.82
C ARG A 50 2.73 -7.73 -48.37
N ASP A 51 2.41 -7.32 -49.60
CA ASP A 51 1.31 -7.84 -50.40
C ASP A 51 1.73 -7.82 -51.88
N GLY A 52 2.23 -8.97 -52.41
CA GLY A 52 2.86 -9.09 -53.70
C GLY A 52 4.14 -8.26 -53.78
N ASP A 53 4.25 -7.43 -54.79
CA ASP A 53 5.43 -6.57 -55.04
C ASP A 53 5.45 -5.33 -54.15
N PHE A 54 4.30 -4.95 -53.60
CA PHE A 54 4.18 -3.78 -52.73
C PHE A 54 4.47 -4.13 -51.29
N ALA A 55 5.32 -3.34 -50.63
CA ALA A 55 5.65 -3.50 -49.20
C ALA A 55 5.79 -2.16 -48.51
N ILE A 56 5.46 -2.13 -47.25
CA ILE A 56 5.72 -1.00 -46.36
C ILE A 56 6.55 -1.48 -45.16
N GLU A 57 7.42 -0.62 -44.68
CA GLU A 57 8.10 -0.75 -43.39
C GLU A 57 7.52 0.28 -42.42
N LEU A 58 6.87 -0.17 -41.35
CA LEU A 58 6.31 0.68 -40.30
C LEU A 58 7.21 0.66 -39.08
N SER A 59 7.71 1.83 -38.66
CA SER A 59 8.56 1.98 -37.48
C SER A 59 8.03 3.05 -36.52
N ILE A 60 8.08 2.82 -35.22
CA ILE A 60 7.93 3.86 -34.21
C ILE A 60 9.30 4.49 -34.00
N PHE A 61 9.39 5.80 -34.21
CA PHE A 61 10.60 6.56 -34.07
C PHE A 61 10.53 7.50 -32.86
N GLU A 62 11.51 7.38 -31.93
CA GLU A 62 11.50 8.07 -30.64
C GLU A 62 12.77 8.90 -30.37
N THR A 63 13.75 8.87 -31.29
CA THR A 63 15.05 9.52 -31.05
C THR A 63 14.96 11.02 -31.26
N GLY A 64 14.94 11.79 -30.14
CA GLY A 64 14.96 13.25 -30.17
C GLY A 64 13.65 13.92 -30.55
N VAL A 65 12.57 13.15 -30.72
CA VAL A 65 11.21 13.60 -30.96
C VAL A 65 10.23 12.74 -30.13
N PRO A 66 9.02 13.22 -29.85
CA PRO A 66 7.96 12.37 -29.30
C PRO A 66 7.73 11.16 -30.22
N PRO A 67 7.33 9.98 -29.67
CA PRO A 67 7.07 8.78 -30.46
C PRO A 67 6.13 9.05 -31.62
N GLU A 68 6.59 8.77 -32.86
CA GLU A 68 5.82 8.97 -34.10
C GLU A 68 6.00 7.81 -35.05
N PHE A 69 5.00 7.48 -35.89
CA PHE A 69 5.20 6.53 -36.95
C PHE A 69 5.96 7.16 -38.12
N ARG A 70 6.92 6.37 -38.63
CA ARG A 70 7.56 6.59 -39.93
C ARG A 70 7.38 5.37 -40.80
N VAL A 71 7.02 5.59 -42.06
CA VAL A 71 6.75 4.50 -43.01
C VAL A 71 7.51 4.71 -44.30
N TRP A 72 8.22 3.67 -44.74
CA TRP A 72 8.90 3.59 -46.03
C TRP A 72 8.17 2.58 -46.90
N ALA A 73 7.89 2.93 -48.14
CA ALA A 73 7.20 2.08 -49.10
C ALA A 73 8.12 1.65 -50.26
N THR A 74 7.96 0.42 -50.69
CA THR A 74 8.70 -0.16 -51.82
C THR A 74 7.78 -0.90 -52.74
N ASN A 75 8.14 -0.94 -54.04
CA ASN A 75 7.53 -1.83 -55.02
C ASN A 75 8.63 -2.63 -55.74
N ASP A 76 8.51 -3.94 -55.78
CA ASP A 76 9.54 -4.83 -56.29
C ASP A 76 10.92 -4.54 -55.66
N GLY A 77 10.92 -4.26 -54.35
CA GLY A 77 12.13 -3.89 -53.58
C GLY A 77 12.73 -2.52 -53.89
N GLN A 78 12.14 -1.71 -54.80
CA GLN A 78 12.60 -0.36 -55.09
C GLN A 78 11.80 0.69 -54.30
N PRO A 79 12.46 1.70 -53.72
CA PRO A 79 11.78 2.77 -52.99
C PRO A 79 10.74 3.51 -53.85
N ILE A 80 9.58 3.79 -53.26
CA ILE A 80 8.51 4.58 -53.86
C ILE A 80 8.57 6.01 -53.29
N ASP A 81 8.36 7.05 -54.11
CA ASP A 81 8.19 8.41 -53.61
C ASP A 81 6.97 8.44 -52.66
N PRO A 82 7.13 8.86 -51.43
CA PRO A 82 6.06 8.90 -50.42
C PRO A 82 4.80 9.64 -50.87
N LYS A 83 4.90 10.60 -51.75
CA LYS A 83 3.78 11.35 -52.31
C LYS A 83 2.82 10.48 -53.13
N ASN A 84 3.26 9.31 -53.58
CA ASN A 84 2.47 8.40 -54.41
C ASN A 84 1.70 7.36 -53.59
N VAL A 85 1.85 7.37 -52.27
CA VAL A 85 1.21 6.44 -51.35
C VAL A 85 0.26 7.20 -50.44
N ASP A 86 -1.00 6.83 -50.42
CA ASP A 86 -1.99 7.30 -49.45
C ASP A 86 -2.07 6.24 -48.34
N LEU A 87 -1.83 6.65 -47.08
CA LEU A 87 -1.68 5.76 -45.93
C LEU A 87 -2.50 6.24 -44.75
N ASN A 88 -3.22 5.32 -44.13
CA ASN A 88 -3.89 5.51 -42.84
C ASN A 88 -3.60 4.35 -41.91
N VAL A 89 -3.36 4.63 -40.64
CA VAL A 89 -3.17 3.64 -39.61
C VAL A 89 -4.09 3.90 -38.43
N LYS A 90 -4.84 2.87 -38.04
CA LYS A 90 -5.70 2.91 -36.85
C LYS A 90 -5.09 2.03 -35.75
N LEU A 91 -4.91 2.64 -34.58
CA LEU A 91 -4.50 1.94 -33.37
C LEU A 91 -5.73 1.70 -32.51
N ILE A 92 -6.11 0.45 -32.34
CA ILE A 92 -7.27 0.05 -31.55
C ILE A 92 -6.75 -0.36 -30.16
N ARG A 93 -7.03 0.50 -29.17
CA ARG A 93 -6.57 0.34 -27.78
C ARG A 93 -7.59 -0.40 -26.94
N LEU A 94 -7.13 -1.09 -25.91
CA LEU A 94 -8.00 -1.79 -24.99
C LEU A 94 -8.80 -0.78 -24.14
N GLY A 95 -10.13 -0.75 -24.31
CA GLY A 95 -11.04 0.10 -23.56
C GLY A 95 -11.02 1.59 -23.89
N ASP A 96 -10.02 2.09 -24.64
CA ASP A 96 -9.78 3.52 -24.83
C ASP A 96 -10.16 4.09 -26.20
N GLY A 97 -10.67 3.26 -27.11
CA GLY A 97 -11.07 3.70 -28.43
C GLY A 97 -10.00 3.49 -29.50
N THR A 98 -10.06 4.31 -30.55
CA THR A 98 -9.19 4.16 -31.72
C THR A 98 -8.47 5.47 -32.02
N ASP A 99 -7.14 5.43 -32.12
CA ASP A 99 -6.35 6.53 -32.67
C ASP A 99 -6.31 6.38 -34.20
N ASP A 100 -6.66 7.44 -34.93
CA ASP A 100 -6.72 7.47 -36.39
C ASP A 100 -5.60 8.38 -36.91
N ILE A 101 -4.57 7.75 -37.49
CA ILE A 101 -3.32 8.41 -37.87
C ILE A 101 -3.24 8.56 -39.39
N ASN A 102 -3.15 9.81 -39.84
CA ASN A 102 -2.90 10.13 -41.23
C ASN A 102 -1.41 10.43 -41.43
N PHE A 103 -0.98 10.32 -42.68
CA PHE A 103 0.44 10.42 -43.01
C PHE A 103 0.71 11.52 -44.01
N ASN A 104 1.85 12.18 -43.83
CA ASN A 104 2.33 13.22 -44.75
C ASN A 104 3.73 12.85 -45.26
N ALA A 105 3.99 13.08 -46.55
CA ALA A 105 5.32 12.84 -47.13
C ALA A 105 6.36 13.81 -46.54
N GLN A 106 7.47 13.24 -46.04
CA GLN A 106 8.60 14.01 -45.52
C GLN A 106 9.92 13.32 -45.92
N GLY A 107 10.68 13.95 -46.81
CA GLY A 107 11.90 13.33 -47.35
C GLY A 107 11.58 12.05 -48.11
N ASP A 108 12.15 10.94 -47.63
CA ASP A 108 12.01 9.60 -48.19
C ASP A 108 11.00 8.71 -47.46
N PHE A 109 10.25 9.24 -46.49
CA PHE A 109 9.25 8.52 -45.69
C PHE A 109 7.95 9.25 -45.52
N LEU A 110 6.92 8.55 -45.13
CA LEU A 110 5.63 9.06 -44.66
C LEU A 110 5.68 9.21 -43.15
N ARG A 111 5.37 10.42 -42.64
CA ARG A 111 5.31 10.74 -41.23
C ARG A 111 3.88 10.78 -40.74
N GLY A 112 3.58 10.08 -39.63
CA GLY A 112 2.30 10.15 -38.96
C GLY A 112 2.07 11.52 -38.29
N ASP A 113 0.82 11.95 -38.25
CA ASP A 113 0.38 13.25 -37.74
C ASP A 113 0.09 13.28 -36.24
N MET A 114 0.28 12.10 -35.55
CA MET A 114 0.02 11.94 -34.12
C MET A 114 1.22 11.42 -33.35
N VAL A 115 1.29 11.75 -32.06
CA VAL A 115 2.19 11.10 -31.08
C VAL A 115 1.61 9.76 -30.71
N ILE A 116 2.46 8.73 -30.65
CA ILE A 116 2.08 7.40 -30.20
C ILE A 116 2.32 7.32 -28.69
N TYR A 117 1.23 7.44 -27.92
CA TYR A 117 1.32 7.40 -26.46
C TYR A 117 1.48 5.98 -25.93
N GLU A 118 2.22 5.85 -24.84
CA GLU A 118 2.34 4.59 -24.09
C GLU A 118 1.01 4.19 -23.38
N PRO A 119 0.76 2.88 -23.16
CA PRO A 119 1.59 1.77 -23.61
C PRO A 119 1.45 1.56 -25.13
N HIS A 120 2.53 1.07 -25.77
CA HIS A 120 2.49 0.66 -27.16
C HIS A 120 1.76 -0.67 -27.34
N SER A 121 0.58 -0.77 -26.78
CA SER A 121 -0.27 -1.97 -26.73
C SER A 121 -1.60 -1.71 -27.43
N PHE A 122 -1.69 -2.15 -28.70
CA PHE A 122 -2.83 -1.92 -29.57
C PHE A 122 -2.91 -2.92 -30.72
N VAL A 123 -4.08 -3.06 -31.29
CA VAL A 123 -4.21 -3.69 -32.61
C VAL A 123 -3.94 -2.64 -33.68
N VAL A 124 -3.02 -2.91 -34.58
CA VAL A 124 -2.67 -2.02 -35.69
C VAL A 124 -3.45 -2.45 -36.93
N ALA A 125 -4.28 -1.54 -37.46
CA ALA A 125 -4.98 -1.73 -38.74
C ALA A 125 -4.47 -0.69 -39.71
N ILE A 126 -3.99 -1.11 -40.87
CA ILE A 126 -3.33 -0.29 -41.87
C ILE A 126 -4.10 -0.38 -43.20
N GLU A 127 -4.39 0.76 -43.79
CA GLU A 127 -4.91 0.86 -45.11
C GLU A 127 -3.96 1.72 -45.96
N ALA A 128 -3.42 1.17 -47.04
CA ALA A 128 -2.56 1.89 -47.97
C ALA A 128 -3.17 1.84 -49.41
N THR A 129 -3.02 2.92 -50.15
CA THR A 129 -3.39 2.98 -51.55
C THR A 129 -2.18 3.40 -52.39
N TYR A 130 -1.83 2.55 -53.38
CA TYR A 130 -0.76 2.82 -54.32
C TYR A 130 -1.24 2.49 -55.75
N GLN A 131 -1.07 3.39 -56.71
CA GLN A 131 -1.51 3.21 -58.07
C GLN A 131 -2.97 2.76 -58.22
N GLY A 132 -3.85 3.22 -57.35
CA GLY A 132 -5.29 2.90 -57.34
C GLY A 132 -5.64 1.53 -56.74
N LYS A 133 -4.65 0.71 -56.35
CA LYS A 133 -4.86 -0.57 -55.65
C LYS A 133 -4.81 -0.33 -54.14
N LYS A 134 -5.74 -0.95 -53.39
CA LYS A 134 -5.80 -0.91 -51.93
C LYS A 134 -5.09 -2.12 -51.34
N TYR A 135 -4.36 -1.89 -50.26
CA TYR A 135 -3.65 -2.87 -49.47
C TYR A 135 -4.06 -2.72 -48.02
N ASN A 136 -4.28 -3.84 -47.32
CA ASN A 136 -4.72 -3.85 -45.93
C ASN A 136 -3.91 -4.84 -45.11
N TRP A 137 -3.47 -4.42 -43.96
CA TRP A 137 -2.81 -5.30 -42.98
C TRP A 137 -3.43 -5.07 -41.60
N ARG A 138 -3.41 -6.12 -40.82
CA ARG A 138 -3.83 -6.08 -39.42
C ARG A 138 -2.95 -6.99 -38.61
N TYR A 139 -2.46 -6.50 -37.48
CA TYR A 139 -1.67 -7.29 -36.54
C TYR A 139 -1.80 -6.74 -35.12
N ASP A 140 -1.49 -7.61 -34.15
CA ASP A 140 -1.47 -7.29 -32.73
C ASP A 140 -0.06 -6.83 -32.34
N ASN A 141 0.01 -5.71 -31.62
CA ASN A 141 1.21 -5.21 -30.98
C ASN A 141 0.86 -5.00 -29.50
N PHE A 142 0.92 -6.08 -28.73
CA PHE A 142 0.55 -6.04 -27.33
C PHE A 142 1.80 -5.97 -26.46
N GLU A 143 1.97 -4.87 -25.80
CA GLU A 143 3.03 -4.64 -24.85
C GLU A 143 2.43 -4.53 -23.45
N GLY A 144 2.77 -5.49 -22.58
CA GLY A 144 2.24 -5.48 -21.21
C GLY A 144 0.75 -5.88 -21.10
N ARG A 145 0.25 -6.74 -22.00
CA ARG A 145 -1.13 -7.27 -21.99
C ARG A 145 -1.13 -8.77 -21.75
N THR A 146 -2.08 -9.24 -20.96
CA THR A 146 -2.38 -10.67 -20.80
C THR A 146 -3.88 -10.93 -20.76
N THR A 147 -4.28 -12.18 -20.92
CA THR A 147 -5.66 -12.64 -20.82
C THR A 147 -5.74 -13.74 -19.77
N ILE A 148 -6.60 -13.52 -18.77
CA ILE A 148 -6.86 -14.51 -17.71
C ILE A 148 -8.38 -14.71 -17.64
N GLU A 149 -8.82 -15.95 -17.80
CA GLU A 149 -10.23 -16.31 -17.65
C GLU A 149 -10.76 -15.92 -16.28
N GLN A 150 -12.01 -15.44 -16.19
CA GLN A 150 -12.59 -14.95 -14.95
C GLN A 150 -12.53 -15.97 -13.81
N ALA A 151 -12.81 -17.25 -14.10
CA ALA A 151 -12.74 -18.31 -13.09
C ALA A 151 -11.33 -18.53 -12.52
N VAL A 152 -10.30 -18.29 -13.34
CA VAL A 152 -8.89 -18.36 -12.91
C VAL A 152 -8.52 -17.14 -12.09
N ALA A 153 -8.96 -15.96 -12.52
CA ALA A 153 -8.74 -14.71 -11.77
C ALA A 153 -9.38 -14.77 -10.38
N ASP A 154 -10.60 -15.28 -10.27
CA ASP A 154 -11.30 -15.47 -8.99
C ASP A 154 -10.56 -16.48 -8.09
N ALA A 155 -10.09 -17.59 -8.66
CA ALA A 155 -9.33 -18.60 -7.91
C ALA A 155 -7.95 -18.09 -7.43
N MET A 156 -7.38 -17.10 -8.12
CA MET A 156 -6.13 -16.44 -7.76
C MET A 156 -6.35 -15.19 -6.89
N GLU A 157 -7.59 -14.89 -6.51
CA GLU A 157 -7.98 -13.71 -5.72
C GLU A 157 -7.47 -12.39 -6.33
N ILE A 158 -7.52 -12.29 -7.66
CA ILE A 158 -7.19 -11.07 -8.39
C ILE A 158 -8.39 -10.12 -8.28
N ASN A 159 -8.37 -9.25 -7.28
CA ASN A 159 -9.44 -8.30 -7.04
C ASN A 159 -9.21 -7.00 -7.81
N THR A 160 -10.33 -6.35 -8.13
CA THR A 160 -10.34 -5.10 -8.89
C THR A 160 -11.15 -4.03 -8.20
N GLU A 161 -10.84 -2.76 -8.50
CA GLU A 161 -11.64 -1.60 -8.13
C GLU A 161 -11.75 -0.63 -9.30
N ILE A 162 -12.69 0.32 -9.16
CA ILE A 162 -12.87 1.38 -10.15
C ILE A 162 -12.07 2.61 -9.73
N ALA A 163 -11.18 3.07 -10.60
CA ALA A 163 -10.43 4.30 -10.38
C ALA A 163 -11.36 5.52 -10.42
N GLY A 164 -11.25 6.39 -9.42
CA GLY A 164 -12.15 7.52 -9.28
C GLY A 164 -11.71 8.53 -8.23
N PRO A 165 -12.60 9.48 -7.87
CA PRO A 165 -12.32 10.44 -6.81
C PRO A 165 -12.05 9.76 -5.47
N ALA A 166 -11.12 10.30 -4.72
CA ALA A 166 -10.82 9.83 -3.36
C ALA A 166 -10.37 11.00 -2.47
N THR A 167 -10.48 10.79 -1.16
CA THR A 167 -9.92 11.69 -0.16
C THR A 167 -8.60 11.14 0.34
N ILE A 168 -7.53 11.89 0.17
CA ILE A 168 -6.18 11.53 0.60
C ILE A 168 -5.92 12.15 1.96
N HIS A 169 -5.69 11.32 2.98
CA HIS A 169 -5.29 11.73 4.32
C HIS A 169 -3.76 11.72 4.40
N GLN A 170 -3.14 12.88 4.33
CA GLN A 170 -1.70 13.00 4.48
C GLN A 170 -1.33 12.93 5.95
N THR A 171 -0.49 11.96 6.32
CA THR A 171 -0.04 11.76 7.69
C THR A 171 1.46 11.96 7.83
N ILE A 172 1.88 12.37 9.02
CA ILE A 172 3.27 12.41 9.46
C ILE A 172 3.47 11.31 10.49
N PRO A 173 4.41 10.37 10.29
CA PRO A 173 4.73 9.40 11.31
C PRO A 173 5.45 10.07 12.47
N ALA A 174 4.96 9.83 13.68
CA ALA A 174 5.54 10.31 14.91
C ALA A 174 5.74 9.16 15.91
N TYR A 175 6.76 9.26 16.73
CA TYR A 175 7.09 8.25 17.74
C TYR A 175 7.16 8.90 19.10
N GLY A 176 6.79 8.13 20.13
CA GLY A 176 6.81 8.65 21.48
C GLY A 176 6.60 7.60 22.55
N LYS A 177 6.17 8.09 23.71
CA LYS A 177 5.91 7.24 24.88
C LYS A 177 4.64 7.68 25.58
N LEU A 178 3.99 6.72 26.22
CA LEU A 178 2.91 6.98 27.15
C LEU A 178 3.45 7.57 28.46
N SER A 179 2.79 8.58 28.95
CA SER A 179 3.08 9.26 30.19
C SER A 179 1.79 9.49 30.96
N LEU A 180 1.87 9.68 32.26
CA LEU A 180 0.72 10.11 33.05
C LEU A 180 0.63 11.64 33.09
N PRO A 181 -0.59 12.22 33.11
CA PRO A 181 -0.75 13.64 33.42
C PRO A 181 -0.17 13.97 34.80
N VAL A 182 0.31 15.20 34.98
CA VAL A 182 0.92 15.65 36.25
C VAL A 182 -0.05 15.49 37.42
N ASP A 183 -1.34 15.67 37.19
CA ASP A 183 -2.39 15.55 38.21
C ASP A 183 -2.84 14.11 38.46
N ALA A 184 -2.38 13.14 37.69
CA ALA A 184 -2.68 11.74 37.90
C ALA A 184 -1.97 11.12 39.13
N LYS A 185 -0.88 11.72 39.60
CA LYS A 185 -0.15 11.30 40.79
C LYS A 185 -0.41 12.26 41.95
N ARG A 186 -0.67 11.72 43.14
CA ARG A 186 -0.83 12.49 44.39
C ARG A 186 -0.04 11.87 45.50
N ASN A 187 0.93 12.59 46.04
CA ASN A 187 1.64 12.26 47.24
C ASN A 187 0.80 12.71 48.42
N ILE A 188 0.52 11.83 49.33
CA ILE A 188 -0.30 12.05 50.49
C ILE A 188 0.60 12.23 51.73
N ALA A 189 0.47 13.36 52.36
CA ALA A 189 1.14 13.71 53.61
C ALA A 189 0.11 14.07 54.70
N ALA A 190 0.52 14.02 55.94
CA ALA A 190 -0.28 14.48 57.05
C ALA A 190 -0.34 16.02 57.07
N ARG A 191 -1.50 16.60 57.44
CA ARG A 191 -1.67 18.04 57.61
C ARG A 191 -1.07 18.53 58.92
N PHE A 192 -1.15 17.70 59.98
CA PHE A 192 -0.59 17.93 61.27
C PHE A 192 0.25 16.75 61.68
N ASP A 193 1.38 16.98 62.27
CA ASP A 193 2.25 15.90 62.74
C ASP A 193 1.61 15.11 63.87
N GLY A 194 1.83 13.79 63.86
CA GLY A 194 1.26 12.89 64.83
C GLY A 194 1.65 11.44 64.58
N GLU A 195 1.19 10.56 65.47
CA GLU A 195 1.34 9.13 65.36
C GLU A 195 0.25 8.52 64.47
N ILE A 196 0.62 7.66 63.55
CA ILE A 196 -0.33 6.88 62.76
C ILE A 196 -0.91 5.77 63.64
N THR A 197 -2.13 5.97 64.11
CA THR A 197 -2.80 5.00 64.97
C THR A 197 -3.39 3.84 64.15
N LYS A 198 -3.75 4.08 62.88
CA LYS A 198 -4.30 3.04 62.01
C LYS A 198 -4.03 3.34 60.54
N LEU A 199 -3.61 2.31 59.82
CA LEU A 199 -3.55 2.23 58.36
C LEU A 199 -4.78 1.48 57.87
N HIS A 200 -5.54 2.06 56.90
CA HIS A 200 -6.81 1.51 56.40
C HIS A 200 -6.71 0.93 54.99
N VAL A 201 -5.53 0.98 54.37
CA VAL A 201 -5.33 0.60 52.95
C VAL A 201 -4.02 -0.13 52.80
N ASN A 202 -3.85 -0.84 51.68
CA ASN A 202 -2.67 -1.60 51.34
C ASN A 202 -2.02 -1.14 50.04
N TYR A 203 -0.75 -1.50 49.84
CA TYR A 203 -0.08 -1.34 48.56
C TYR A 203 -0.83 -2.10 47.45
N GLY A 204 -1.04 -1.48 46.29
CA GLY A 204 -1.81 -2.03 45.16
C GLY A 204 -3.33 -1.93 45.28
N GLU A 205 -3.86 -1.42 46.42
CA GLU A 205 -5.31 -1.27 46.61
C GLU A 205 -5.86 -0.15 45.75
N ILE A 206 -7.04 -0.40 45.15
CA ILE A 206 -7.80 0.62 44.43
C ILE A 206 -8.62 1.44 45.43
N VAL A 207 -8.41 2.74 45.46
CA VAL A 207 -9.10 3.66 46.35
C VAL A 207 -9.99 4.66 45.60
N LYS A 208 -11.09 5.07 46.28
CA LYS A 208 -12.00 6.10 45.76
C LYS A 208 -11.74 7.42 46.47
N LYS A 209 -11.95 8.53 45.76
CA LYS A 209 -11.90 9.85 46.34
C LYS A 209 -12.79 9.92 47.60
N GLY A 210 -12.22 10.42 48.71
CA GLY A 210 -12.87 10.49 50.00
C GLY A 210 -12.71 9.26 50.91
N GLN A 211 -12.16 8.13 50.39
CA GLN A 211 -11.87 6.93 51.20
C GLN A 211 -10.83 7.26 52.26
N THR A 212 -11.02 6.75 53.50
CA THR A 212 -10.05 6.92 54.60
C THR A 212 -8.81 6.09 54.35
N LEU A 213 -7.65 6.72 54.43
CA LEU A 213 -6.33 6.10 54.21
C LEU A 213 -5.61 5.82 55.56
N PHE A 214 -5.56 6.83 56.43
CA PHE A 214 -4.93 6.77 57.73
C PHE A 214 -5.81 7.41 58.79
N THR A 215 -5.68 6.94 60.07
CA THR A 215 -6.05 7.64 61.25
C THR A 215 -4.77 8.07 61.94
N VAL A 216 -4.66 9.37 62.28
CA VAL A 216 -3.47 9.96 62.89
C VAL A 216 -3.92 10.69 64.18
N GLU A 217 -3.21 10.48 65.28
CA GLU A 217 -3.36 11.23 66.51
C GLU A 217 -2.35 12.39 66.49
N SER A 218 -2.86 13.64 66.55
CA SER A 218 -2.03 14.83 66.48
C SER A 218 -1.18 15.01 67.74
N ASN A 219 0.11 15.26 67.54
CA ASN A 219 1.04 15.54 68.68
C ASN A 219 0.67 16.77 69.48
N GLU A 220 0.06 17.78 68.86
CA GLU A 220 -0.32 19.00 69.54
C GLU A 220 -1.62 18.89 70.31
N SER A 221 -2.67 18.32 69.68
CA SER A 221 -4.01 18.32 70.22
C SER A 221 -4.43 17.03 70.90
N LEU A 222 -3.66 15.95 70.71
CA LEU A 222 -3.94 14.57 71.14
C LEU A 222 -5.32 14.06 70.65
N LYS A 223 -5.82 14.65 69.53
CA LYS A 223 -7.09 14.27 68.95
C LYS A 223 -6.84 13.49 67.65
N PRO A 224 -7.58 12.41 67.45
CA PRO A 224 -7.50 11.70 66.15
C PRO A 224 -8.14 12.47 65.04
N TYR A 225 -7.52 12.42 63.85
CA TYR A 225 -8.09 12.87 62.58
C TYR A 225 -7.80 11.87 61.49
N VAL A 226 -8.55 11.93 60.38
CA VAL A 226 -8.43 11.02 59.27
C VAL A 226 -7.83 11.70 58.03
N ILE A 227 -6.95 10.98 57.35
CA ILE A 227 -6.43 11.38 56.06
C ILE A 227 -7.20 10.61 55.00
N LYS A 228 -7.78 11.35 54.02
CA LYS A 228 -8.62 10.76 52.96
C LYS A 228 -7.96 10.89 51.59
N ALA A 229 -8.31 9.96 50.67
CA ALA A 229 -7.86 9.99 49.29
C ALA A 229 -8.42 11.22 48.55
N PRO A 230 -7.59 12.07 47.94
CA PRO A 230 -8.07 13.25 47.19
C PRO A 230 -8.54 12.90 45.76
N ILE A 231 -8.10 11.76 45.22
CA ILE A 231 -8.43 11.27 43.88
C ILE A 231 -8.78 9.79 43.93
N ASN A 232 -9.43 9.27 42.86
CA ASN A 232 -9.53 7.85 42.60
C ASN A 232 -8.20 7.35 42.06
N GLY A 233 -7.79 6.12 42.36
CA GLY A 233 -6.57 5.55 41.83
C GLY A 233 -6.10 4.31 42.58
N VAL A 234 -4.88 3.91 42.33
CA VAL A 234 -4.20 2.78 42.97
C VAL A 234 -3.12 3.30 43.88
N ILE A 235 -2.91 2.68 45.04
CA ILE A 235 -1.80 2.98 45.94
C ILE A 235 -0.53 2.36 45.32
N THR A 236 0.31 3.20 44.72
CA THR A 236 1.53 2.79 44.00
C THR A 236 2.78 2.87 44.84
N GLN A 237 2.71 3.56 45.98
CA GLN A 237 3.79 3.60 46.98
C GLN A 237 3.18 3.71 48.38
N LEU A 238 3.76 3.02 49.34
CA LEU A 238 3.37 3.09 50.75
C LEU A 238 4.64 3.18 51.59
N PHE A 239 4.82 4.30 52.31
CA PHE A 239 6.05 4.64 53.01
C PHE A 239 5.87 4.68 54.53
N ALA A 240 4.67 4.48 55.06
CA ALA A 240 4.35 4.62 56.45
C ALA A 240 3.42 3.51 56.97
N ASN A 241 3.62 3.09 58.21
CA ASN A 241 2.84 2.08 58.88
C ASN A 241 2.22 2.61 60.20
N ALA A 242 1.30 1.84 60.80
CA ALA A 242 0.79 2.10 62.12
C ALA A 242 1.90 2.10 63.16
N GLY A 243 1.87 3.02 64.15
CA GLY A 243 2.87 3.27 65.17
C GLY A 243 4.00 4.22 64.75
N GLU A 244 4.05 4.66 63.48
CA GLU A 244 5.07 5.61 63.01
C GLU A 244 4.61 7.06 63.16
N GLN A 245 5.59 7.99 63.35
CA GLN A 245 5.35 9.41 63.28
C GLN A 245 5.27 9.92 61.83
N THR A 246 4.35 10.83 61.56
CA THR A 246 4.16 11.38 60.21
C THR A 246 5.30 12.29 59.76
N GLY A 247 5.83 13.15 60.64
CA GLY A 247 7.07 13.91 60.46
C GLY A 247 7.16 14.74 59.17
N GLY A 248 6.06 15.21 58.58
CA GLY A 248 6.04 15.97 57.36
C GLY A 248 6.38 15.20 56.09
N LYS A 249 6.61 13.87 56.19
CA LYS A 249 6.99 13.00 55.05
C LYS A 249 5.77 12.60 54.21
N THR A 250 5.99 12.22 52.96
CA THR A 250 4.99 11.52 52.15
C THR A 250 4.69 10.15 52.76
N LEU A 251 3.43 9.85 53.05
CA LEU A 251 2.98 8.60 53.65
C LEU A 251 2.66 7.52 52.62
N LEU A 252 2.03 7.91 51.53
CA LEU A 252 1.76 7.04 50.37
C LEU A 252 1.58 7.90 49.09
N THR A 253 1.59 7.23 47.92
CA THR A 253 1.28 7.82 46.63
C THR A 253 0.08 7.11 46.01
N ILE A 254 -0.91 7.90 45.54
CA ILE A 254 -2.05 7.44 44.76
C ILE A 254 -1.81 7.81 43.31
N THR A 255 -1.97 6.84 42.40
CA THR A 255 -1.83 7.04 40.94
C THR A 255 -3.12 6.65 40.24
N ASN A 256 -3.63 7.55 39.42
CA ASN A 256 -4.79 7.32 38.54
C ASN A 256 -4.29 6.90 37.15
N PHE A 257 -4.52 5.66 36.77
CA PHE A 257 -4.15 5.10 35.47
C PHE A 257 -5.27 5.16 34.41
N ASN A 258 -6.36 5.87 34.67
CA ASN A 258 -7.45 6.03 33.70
C ASN A 258 -7.19 7.13 32.68
N ARG A 259 -6.16 7.93 32.85
CA ARG A 259 -5.78 9.04 31.96
C ARG A 259 -4.30 8.89 31.61
N HIS A 260 -4.01 8.96 30.33
CA HIS A 260 -2.64 8.92 29.80
C HIS A 260 -2.43 10.07 28.82
N ILE A 261 -1.18 10.39 28.57
CA ILE A 261 -0.74 11.31 27.53
C ILE A 261 0.24 10.58 26.66
N ALA A 262 -0.03 10.47 25.36
CA ALA A 262 0.99 10.09 24.39
C ALA A 262 1.82 11.35 24.08
N LYS A 263 3.12 11.32 24.40
CA LYS A 263 4.08 12.39 24.10
C LYS A 263 4.83 11.99 22.84
N LEU A 264 4.52 12.67 21.72
CA LEU A 264 5.02 12.36 20.39
C LEU A 264 6.05 13.39 19.95
N ALA A 265 7.12 12.93 19.32
CA ALA A 265 8.18 13.78 18.77
C ALA A 265 7.85 14.20 17.34
N VAL A 266 7.83 15.51 17.10
CA VAL A 266 7.68 16.12 15.77
C VAL A 266 8.97 16.87 15.45
N TYR A 267 9.48 16.76 14.23
CA TYR A 267 10.76 17.34 13.81
C TYR A 267 10.59 18.60 12.96
N PRO A 268 11.65 19.41 12.77
CA PRO A 268 11.56 20.76 12.16
C PRO A 268 10.86 20.83 10.80
N SER A 269 11.01 19.81 9.94
CA SER A 269 10.33 19.71 8.65
C SER A 269 8.80 19.74 8.73
N ASP A 270 8.25 19.42 9.91
CA ASP A 270 6.83 19.19 10.11
C ASP A 270 6.19 20.10 11.17
N TYR A 271 6.98 20.96 11.84
CA TYR A 271 6.46 21.86 12.89
C TYR A 271 5.28 22.73 12.45
N SER A 272 5.34 23.26 11.23
CA SER A 272 4.28 24.14 10.71
C SER A 272 3.01 23.41 10.31
N LYS A 273 3.10 22.10 10.11
CA LYS A 273 2.00 21.25 9.66
C LYS A 273 1.14 20.78 10.82
N VAL A 274 1.75 20.57 12.02
CA VAL A 274 1.06 20.05 13.21
C VAL A 274 0.49 21.21 14.02
N LYS A 275 -0.82 21.17 14.27
CA LYS A 275 -1.57 22.19 15.04
C LYS A 275 -2.33 21.53 16.18
N LEU A 276 -2.91 22.35 17.07
CA LEU A 276 -3.88 21.86 18.05
C LEU A 276 -5.09 21.26 17.31
N GLU A 277 -5.72 20.27 17.92
CA GLU A 277 -6.88 19.55 17.39
C GLU A 277 -6.59 18.75 16.12
N THR A 278 -5.30 18.65 15.70
CA THR A 278 -4.91 17.78 14.58
C THR A 278 -5.20 16.33 14.95
N PRO A 279 -5.95 15.56 14.11
CA PRO A 279 -6.25 14.16 14.38
C PRO A 279 -4.99 13.29 14.40
N VAL A 280 -4.96 12.32 15.29
CA VAL A 280 -3.84 11.41 15.47
C VAL A 280 -4.35 9.99 15.65
N THR A 281 -3.83 9.07 14.85
CA THR A 281 -4.02 7.64 15.04
C THR A 281 -2.79 7.07 15.74
N LEU A 282 -3.01 6.39 16.88
CA LEU A 282 -1.94 5.87 17.72
C LEU A 282 -1.96 4.33 17.72
N ASN A 283 -0.84 3.74 17.40
CA ASN A 283 -0.59 2.30 17.50
C ASN A 283 0.29 2.06 18.74
N ILE A 284 -0.25 1.33 19.71
CA ILE A 284 0.41 1.04 20.98
C ILE A 284 0.71 -0.46 21.01
N GLU A 285 1.96 -0.83 21.25
CA GLU A 285 2.36 -2.22 21.33
C GLU A 285 1.59 -2.96 22.43
N GLY A 286 1.01 -4.12 22.08
CA GLY A 286 0.14 -4.90 22.96
C GLY A 286 -1.35 -4.51 22.91
N HIS A 287 -1.74 -3.56 22.05
CA HIS A 287 -3.12 -3.27 21.71
C HIS A 287 -3.39 -3.63 20.25
N GLU A 288 -4.47 -4.38 19.99
CA GLU A 288 -4.83 -4.83 18.62
C GLU A 288 -5.40 -3.68 17.79
N ASP A 289 -6.24 -2.85 18.41
CA ASP A 289 -6.90 -1.74 17.72
C ASP A 289 -6.13 -0.42 17.86
N PRO A 290 -5.97 0.35 16.79
CA PRO A 290 -5.45 1.70 16.84
C PRO A 290 -6.34 2.60 17.71
N LEU A 291 -5.74 3.50 18.47
CA LEU A 291 -6.45 4.52 19.23
C LEU A 291 -6.49 5.81 18.43
N VAL A 292 -7.63 6.49 18.48
CA VAL A 292 -7.79 7.80 17.86
C VAL A 292 -7.84 8.87 18.94
N GLY A 293 -7.12 9.96 18.70
CA GLY A 293 -7.11 11.15 19.54
C GLY A 293 -6.80 12.39 18.72
N GLU A 294 -6.51 13.49 19.39
CA GLU A 294 -6.13 14.75 18.76
C GLU A 294 -4.98 15.42 19.54
N VAL A 295 -4.24 16.28 18.88
CA VAL A 295 -3.18 17.07 19.52
C VAL A 295 -3.80 18.05 20.51
N SER A 296 -3.64 17.77 21.81
CA SER A 296 -4.18 18.60 22.90
C SER A 296 -3.23 19.69 23.35
N PHE A 297 -1.92 19.50 23.19
CA PHE A 297 -0.91 20.47 23.58
C PHE A 297 0.36 20.34 22.72
N ILE A 298 1.00 21.46 22.45
CA ILE A 298 2.30 21.54 21.76
C ILE A 298 3.28 22.22 22.69
N GLU A 299 4.34 21.52 23.09
CA GLU A 299 5.37 22.10 23.96
C GLU A 299 6.05 23.30 23.28
N PRO A 300 6.21 24.43 23.97
CA PRO A 300 6.83 25.62 23.38
C PRO A 300 8.32 25.48 23.15
N SER A 301 8.98 24.57 23.88
CA SER A 301 10.41 24.30 23.78
C SER A 301 10.69 23.11 22.86
N VAL A 302 11.89 23.07 22.31
CA VAL A 302 12.43 21.91 21.59
C VAL A 302 13.46 21.21 22.48
N ARG A 303 13.61 19.91 22.25
CA ARG A 303 14.63 19.08 22.91
C ARG A 303 16.00 19.26 22.21
N ASP A 304 17.04 18.68 22.81
CA ASP A 304 18.41 18.70 22.25
C ASP A 304 18.49 18.04 20.85
N ASP A 305 17.63 17.02 20.59
CA ASP A 305 17.49 16.35 19.30
C ASP A 305 16.62 17.13 18.29
N GLN A 306 16.28 18.37 18.60
CA GLN A 306 15.40 19.24 17.81
C GLN A 306 13.97 18.72 17.68
N ALA A 307 13.53 17.74 18.46
CA ALA A 307 12.13 17.35 18.49
C ALA A 307 11.30 18.33 19.32
N ARG A 308 10.17 18.75 18.80
CA ARG A 308 9.08 19.40 19.55
C ARG A 308 8.09 18.32 19.97
N ILE A 309 7.76 18.31 21.26
CA ILE A 309 6.83 17.30 21.80
C ILE A 309 5.41 17.80 21.65
N VAL A 310 4.56 16.97 21.09
CA VAL A 310 3.10 17.16 21.05
C VAL A 310 2.44 16.13 21.93
N TRP A 311 1.33 16.50 22.56
CA TRP A 311 0.59 15.64 23.48
C TRP A 311 -0.74 15.25 22.87
N VAL A 312 -1.09 13.98 23.05
CA VAL A 312 -2.42 13.43 22.74
C VAL A 312 -2.97 12.83 24.03
N GLU A 313 -4.10 13.35 24.51
CA GLU A 313 -4.75 12.82 25.71
C GLU A 313 -5.55 11.56 25.38
N LEU A 314 -5.44 10.56 26.27
CA LEU A 314 -6.12 9.27 26.16
C LEU A 314 -6.86 8.98 27.46
N GLU A 315 -8.16 8.74 27.37
CA GLU A 315 -9.01 8.46 28.53
C GLU A 315 -9.56 7.04 28.53
N GLY A 316 -9.89 6.54 29.73
CA GLY A 316 -10.63 5.29 29.93
C GLY A 316 -9.89 4.02 29.55
N ARG A 317 -8.55 4.05 29.44
CA ARG A 317 -7.74 2.93 28.98
C ARG A 317 -6.72 2.51 30.02
N ASN A 318 -6.60 1.21 30.24
CA ASN A 318 -5.56 0.63 31.11
C ASN A 318 -4.26 0.44 30.30
N LEU A 319 -3.53 1.55 30.11
CA LEU A 319 -2.28 1.59 29.37
C LEU A 319 -1.09 1.59 30.34
N ALA A 320 0.03 1.05 29.91
CA ALA A 320 1.26 1.04 30.72
C ALA A 320 2.02 2.38 30.56
N GLU A 321 2.33 3.07 31.69
CA GLU A 321 3.22 4.23 31.68
C GLU A 321 4.60 3.82 31.11
N GLY A 322 5.16 4.61 30.21
CA GLY A 322 6.45 4.36 29.56
C GLY A 322 6.37 3.52 28.28
N GLY A 323 5.19 2.96 27.94
CA GLY A 323 4.98 2.19 26.72
C GLY A 323 5.29 3.02 25.47
N PHE A 324 5.87 2.37 24.44
CA PHE A 324 6.12 3.00 23.15
C PHE A 324 4.85 3.21 22.35
N VAL A 325 4.80 4.31 21.63
CA VAL A 325 3.70 4.69 20.73
C VAL A 325 4.27 5.03 19.37
N LYS A 326 3.71 4.41 18.33
CA LYS A 326 3.82 4.85 16.95
C LYS A 326 2.52 5.56 16.60
N ALA A 327 2.63 6.74 16.03
CA ALA A 327 1.46 7.55 15.69
C ALA A 327 1.55 8.07 14.26
N ASP A 328 0.38 8.25 13.64
CA ASP A 328 0.21 8.92 12.36
C ASP A 328 -0.61 10.19 12.61
N ILE A 329 0.03 11.35 12.48
CA ILE A 329 -0.58 12.68 12.69
C ILE A 329 -1.14 13.15 11.34
N GLU A 330 -2.45 13.35 11.23
CA GLU A 330 -3.12 13.75 9.98
C GLU A 330 -2.99 15.26 9.76
N VAL A 331 -2.08 15.66 8.87
CA VAL A 331 -1.74 17.07 8.65
C VAL A 331 -2.49 17.72 7.50
N ALA A 332 -3.08 16.95 6.62
CA ALA A 332 -3.92 17.44 5.53
C ALA A 332 -4.90 16.37 5.04
N THR A 333 -6.09 16.83 4.69
CA THR A 333 -7.12 16.05 4.00
C THR A 333 -7.34 16.71 2.64
N ILE A 334 -7.17 15.95 1.55
CA ILE A 334 -7.17 16.49 0.19
C ILE A 334 -8.07 15.64 -0.69
N ASP A 335 -9.08 16.26 -1.27
CA ASP A 335 -9.91 15.61 -2.30
C ASP A 335 -9.20 15.67 -3.66
N VAL A 336 -9.11 14.53 -4.32
CA VAL A 336 -8.50 14.39 -5.65
C VAL A 336 -9.50 13.79 -6.62
N PRO A 337 -9.49 14.24 -7.91
CA PRO A 337 -10.46 13.76 -8.89
C PRO A 337 -10.21 12.32 -9.34
N LEU A 338 -8.98 11.83 -9.17
CA LEU A 338 -8.60 10.48 -9.58
C LEU A 338 -7.51 9.95 -8.65
N ALA A 339 -7.76 8.79 -8.09
CA ALA A 339 -6.79 8.05 -7.27
C ALA A 339 -6.91 6.54 -7.51
N VAL A 340 -5.85 5.83 -7.13
CA VAL A 340 -5.80 4.36 -7.07
C VAL A 340 -5.26 3.91 -5.72
N LYS A 341 -5.57 2.68 -5.32
CA LYS A 341 -4.99 2.08 -4.13
C LYS A 341 -3.52 1.74 -4.34
N ARG A 342 -2.71 2.06 -3.35
CA ARG A 342 -1.26 1.81 -3.38
C ARG A 342 -0.92 0.32 -3.50
N VAL A 343 -1.78 -0.55 -2.98
CA VAL A 343 -1.59 -2.02 -3.05
C VAL A 343 -1.61 -2.53 -4.50
N GLY A 344 -2.36 -1.87 -5.40
CA GLY A 344 -2.43 -2.23 -6.82
C GLY A 344 -1.22 -1.80 -7.65
N LEU A 345 -0.35 -0.93 -7.11
CA LEU A 345 0.82 -0.42 -7.85
C LEU A 345 1.87 -1.50 -8.03
N GLN A 346 2.40 -1.57 -9.25
CA GLN A 346 3.53 -2.44 -9.62
C GLN A 346 4.60 -1.65 -10.38
N GLY A 347 5.83 -2.16 -10.35
CA GLY A 347 6.88 -1.70 -11.25
C GLY A 347 6.86 -2.51 -12.54
N PHE A 348 6.85 -1.86 -13.69
CA PHE A 348 7.00 -2.47 -14.99
C PHE A 348 8.02 -1.67 -15.81
N ARG A 349 9.14 -2.29 -16.20
CA ARG A 349 10.32 -1.58 -16.73
C ARG A 349 10.69 -0.41 -15.78
N ASP A 350 10.83 0.80 -16.29
CA ASP A 350 11.17 2.00 -15.50
C ASP A 350 9.95 2.79 -15.00
N PHE A 351 8.74 2.22 -15.13
CA PHE A 351 7.49 2.90 -14.81
C PHE A 351 6.77 2.29 -13.60
N THR A 352 6.03 3.12 -12.88
CA THR A 352 5.03 2.67 -11.91
C THR A 352 3.70 2.52 -12.63
N VAL A 353 3.06 1.36 -12.47
CA VAL A 353 1.87 0.97 -13.24
C VAL A 353 0.76 0.41 -12.36
N VAL A 354 -0.44 0.37 -12.91
CA VAL A 354 -1.51 -0.56 -12.51
C VAL A 354 -1.91 -1.40 -13.73
N TYR A 355 -2.62 -2.48 -13.50
CA TYR A 355 -3.19 -3.30 -14.56
C TYR A 355 -4.67 -2.95 -14.73
N ALA A 356 -5.03 -2.29 -15.83
CA ALA A 356 -6.42 -2.05 -16.20
C ALA A 356 -7.07 -3.34 -16.71
N LYS A 357 -8.32 -3.58 -16.33
CA LYS A 357 -9.11 -4.75 -16.74
C LYS A 357 -10.22 -4.36 -17.69
N VAL A 358 -10.36 -5.08 -18.81
CA VAL A 358 -11.50 -4.98 -19.73
C VAL A 358 -11.91 -6.40 -20.13
N GLY A 359 -13.03 -6.88 -19.59
CA GLY A 359 -13.41 -8.28 -19.70
C GLY A 359 -12.38 -9.19 -19.04
N GLU A 360 -11.80 -10.11 -19.78
CA GLU A 360 -10.76 -11.03 -19.32
C GLU A 360 -9.34 -10.55 -19.69
N GLN A 361 -9.20 -9.38 -20.27
CA GLN A 361 -7.92 -8.81 -20.65
C GLN A 361 -7.42 -7.82 -19.59
N TYR A 362 -6.16 -7.93 -19.27
CA TYR A 362 -5.43 -7.09 -18.33
C TYR A 362 -4.27 -6.41 -19.05
N GLU A 363 -4.14 -5.10 -18.90
CA GLU A 363 -3.12 -4.33 -19.59
C GLU A 363 -2.48 -3.31 -18.67
N VAL A 364 -1.18 -3.17 -18.79
CA VAL A 364 -0.37 -2.16 -18.11
C VAL A 364 -0.89 -0.76 -18.41
N ARG A 365 -1.05 0.07 -17.37
CA ARG A 365 -1.23 1.53 -17.47
C ARG A 365 -0.12 2.21 -16.71
N MET A 366 0.74 2.91 -17.42
CA MET A 366 1.84 3.69 -16.87
C MET A 366 1.26 4.93 -16.21
N LEU A 367 1.55 5.14 -14.91
CA LEU A 367 0.94 6.20 -14.13
C LEU A 367 1.91 7.35 -13.89
N GLU A 368 1.41 8.55 -14.06
CA GLU A 368 1.98 9.75 -13.47
C GLU A 368 1.30 10.00 -12.13
N LEU A 369 2.07 9.89 -11.04
CA LEU A 369 1.57 9.90 -9.68
C LEU A 369 1.74 11.27 -9.02
N GLY A 370 0.75 11.64 -8.20
CA GLY A 370 0.74 12.86 -7.41
C GLY A 370 0.89 12.60 -5.92
N ARG A 371 0.03 13.22 -5.12
CA ARG A 371 0.02 13.14 -3.66
C ARG A 371 -0.40 11.76 -3.19
N ALA A 372 0.18 11.31 -2.08
CA ALA A 372 -0.13 10.02 -1.47
C ALA A 372 -0.49 10.20 0.01
N GLY A 373 -1.37 9.35 0.51
CA GLY A 373 -1.73 9.29 1.93
C GLY A 373 -2.69 8.14 2.22
N GLY A 374 -2.46 7.45 3.34
CA GLY A 374 -3.21 6.25 3.67
C GLY A 374 -3.05 5.17 2.59
N GLU A 375 -4.16 4.60 2.17
CA GLU A 375 -4.22 3.58 1.11
C GLU A 375 -4.21 4.15 -0.31
N TRP A 376 -4.41 5.46 -0.48
CA TRP A 376 -4.63 6.13 -1.76
C TRP A 376 -3.41 6.87 -2.28
N ILE A 377 -3.31 6.95 -3.59
CA ILE A 377 -2.37 7.81 -4.31
C ILE A 377 -3.08 8.48 -5.49
N GLU A 378 -2.87 9.78 -5.63
CA GLU A 378 -3.39 10.58 -6.73
C GLU A 378 -2.78 10.17 -8.06
N VAL A 379 -3.59 10.12 -9.10
CA VAL A 379 -3.15 9.86 -10.47
C VAL A 379 -3.32 11.15 -11.27
N LEU A 380 -2.19 11.68 -11.79
CA LEU A 380 -2.13 12.88 -12.61
C LEU A 380 -2.26 12.56 -14.10
N GLY A 381 -1.87 11.36 -14.51
CA GLY A 381 -1.93 10.90 -15.89
C GLY A 381 -1.79 9.39 -16.02
N GLY A 382 -2.13 8.86 -17.21
CA GLY A 382 -1.98 7.44 -17.54
C GLY A 382 -3.20 6.56 -17.26
N LEU A 383 -4.21 7.07 -16.54
CA LEU A 383 -5.45 6.34 -16.27
C LEU A 383 -6.66 7.29 -16.37
N LYS A 384 -7.80 6.79 -16.79
CA LYS A 384 -9.06 7.54 -16.84
C LYS A 384 -9.95 7.20 -15.65
N THR A 385 -10.72 8.16 -15.17
CA THR A 385 -11.80 7.92 -14.21
C THR A 385 -12.78 6.89 -14.76
N GLY A 386 -13.18 5.94 -13.93
CA GLY A 386 -14.08 4.83 -14.31
C GLY A 386 -13.36 3.60 -14.85
N THR A 387 -12.03 3.62 -14.99
CA THR A 387 -11.27 2.44 -15.39
C THR A 387 -11.26 1.41 -14.25
N GLU A 388 -11.64 0.16 -14.54
CA GLU A 388 -11.46 -0.97 -13.64
C GLU A 388 -9.97 -1.36 -13.63
N TYR A 389 -9.37 -1.48 -12.44
CA TYR A 389 -7.96 -1.81 -12.27
C TYR A 389 -7.76 -2.81 -11.13
N VAL A 390 -6.67 -3.59 -11.21
CA VAL A 390 -6.35 -4.62 -10.23
C VAL A 390 -5.75 -4.01 -8.97
N THR A 391 -6.28 -4.40 -7.82
CA THR A 391 -5.79 -4.01 -6.48
C THR A 391 -4.97 -5.13 -5.85
N ASP A 392 -5.54 -6.33 -5.72
CA ASP A 392 -4.88 -7.42 -5.00
C ASP A 392 -4.27 -8.43 -5.99
N ASN A 393 -3.18 -9.04 -5.56
CA ASN A 393 -2.44 -10.06 -6.32
C ASN A 393 -1.97 -9.61 -7.72
N SER A 394 -1.83 -8.31 -7.95
CA SER A 394 -1.36 -7.72 -9.22
C SER A 394 0.01 -8.24 -9.67
N TYR A 395 0.83 -8.76 -8.76
CA TYR A 395 2.13 -9.39 -9.07
C TYR A 395 2.01 -10.64 -9.95
N ILE A 396 0.85 -11.32 -9.92
CA ILE A 396 0.58 -12.50 -10.77
C ILE A 396 0.53 -12.08 -12.24
N LEU A 397 -0.14 -10.96 -12.53
CA LEU A 397 -0.21 -10.37 -13.87
C LEU A 397 1.17 -9.94 -14.34
N LYS A 398 1.96 -9.33 -13.46
CA LYS A 398 3.34 -8.95 -13.75
C LYS A 398 4.15 -10.17 -14.20
N ALA A 399 4.10 -11.25 -13.42
CA ALA A 399 4.85 -12.48 -13.74
C ALA A 399 4.43 -13.11 -15.07
N ASP A 400 3.14 -13.10 -15.40
CA ASP A 400 2.61 -13.63 -16.64
C ASP A 400 3.04 -12.81 -17.87
N ILE A 401 2.95 -11.48 -17.75
CA ILE A 401 3.36 -10.53 -18.79
C ILE A 401 4.87 -10.58 -19.02
N GLU A 402 5.69 -10.60 -17.96
CA GLU A 402 7.14 -10.68 -18.09
C GLU A 402 7.60 -12.01 -18.71
N LYS A 403 6.90 -13.11 -18.39
CA LYS A 403 7.16 -14.42 -18.99
C LYS A 403 6.87 -14.41 -20.49
N SER A 404 5.79 -13.79 -20.93
CA SER A 404 5.44 -13.67 -22.35
C SER A 404 6.41 -12.75 -23.10
N GLY A 405 6.87 -11.65 -22.47
CA GLY A 405 7.87 -10.73 -23.02
C GLY A 405 9.26 -11.34 -23.16
N ALA A 406 9.69 -12.17 -22.21
CA ALA A 406 11.00 -12.84 -22.26
C ALA A 406 11.13 -13.85 -23.41
N SER A 407 10.01 -14.33 -23.97
CA SER A 407 10.02 -15.21 -25.16
C SER A 407 10.27 -14.46 -26.48
N HIS A 408 10.27 -13.12 -26.47
CA HIS A 408 10.45 -12.27 -27.65
C HIS A 408 11.83 -11.56 -27.74
N ASP A 409 12.68 -11.71 -26.70
CA ASP A 409 13.99 -11.03 -26.61
C ASP A 409 15.21 -11.94 -26.87
N HIS A 410 15.04 -13.08 -27.58
CA HIS A 410 16.14 -13.98 -27.94
C HIS A 410 16.45 -14.00 -29.43
#